data_4a6cd61e6851aaaa6c02b3117dbed5d2
#
_entry.id   4a6cd61e6851aaaa6c02b3117dbed5d2
#
_cell.length_a   1.000
_cell.length_b   1.000
_cell.length_c   1.000
_cell.angle_alpha   90.00
_cell.angle_beta   90.00
_cell.angle_gamma   90.00
#
_symmetry.space_group_name_H-M   'P 1'
#
loop_
_entity.id
_entity.type
_entity.pdbx_description
1 polymer ?
#
loop_
_entity_poly.entity_id
_entity_poly.type
_entity_poly.pdbx_seq_one_letter_code
_entity_poly.pdbx_strand_id
1 'polypeptide(L)'
;MKRIAIFTDGTWNSPGKGSPTNVLHLARGIKPVFEDVEQVAFYDWGVGADRKTLMGGISGVGIDKNIMDCYRFIVHNFNVGDQLFLFGFSRGAYTARSLGGFIRNCGILRREHAGQIPAAYQMYRKRSKSASPNAPGSVGFRRRYAWENITPIEFVGAWDTVGSLGIPVPFWGTLGEKEFLFHDTEPSKIIRHARHAVAIDEVREDFQPTLWDKKPDIDLQQVWFSGVHNNVGGSYDDRGLSDHALRWMVDEAHSLGLGFEKHALDTIKPDHRGKLYNSRRGIYMARSKHQRTIRGAIHESVKRRWQDDVDGYQSRCKPLRALLTSVGNDWDRIEIAGTGTSR
;
A
#
# COMPACT_ATOMS: atom_id res chain seq x y z
N MET A 1 -15.42 -9.89 -18.78
CA MET A 1 -14.25 -9.66 -17.90
C MET A 1 -13.89 -8.19 -17.94
N LYS A 2 -13.67 -7.58 -16.81
CA LYS A 2 -13.08 -6.24 -16.68
C LYS A 2 -12.04 -6.21 -15.57
N ARG A 3 -11.27 -5.12 -15.48
CA ARG A 3 -10.31 -4.89 -14.39
C ARG A 3 -10.89 -3.84 -13.44
N ILE A 4 -10.92 -4.16 -12.16
CA ILE A 4 -11.40 -3.27 -11.10
C ILE A 4 -10.19 -2.85 -10.28
N ALA A 5 -9.84 -1.56 -10.33
CA ALA A 5 -8.72 -0.98 -9.62
C ALA A 5 -9.21 -0.13 -8.44
N ILE A 6 -8.78 -0.47 -7.24
CA ILE A 6 -9.09 0.24 -6.00
C ILE A 6 -7.85 0.97 -5.51
N PHE A 7 -7.98 2.25 -5.25
CA PHE A 7 -6.91 3.14 -4.83
C PHE A 7 -7.26 3.75 -3.47
N THR A 8 -6.46 3.45 -2.47
CA THR A 8 -6.67 3.92 -1.08
C THR A 8 -5.48 4.77 -0.63
N ASP A 9 -5.73 6.04 -0.36
CA ASP A 9 -4.68 6.99 -0.04
C ASP A 9 -4.40 7.10 1.47
N GLY A 10 -3.24 7.65 1.79
CA GLY A 10 -2.85 7.94 3.16
C GLY A 10 -3.71 9.03 3.79
N THR A 11 -3.76 9.08 5.11
CA THR A 11 -4.48 10.11 5.87
C THR A 11 -3.93 11.50 5.55
N TRP A 12 -4.80 12.50 5.50
CA TRP A 12 -4.52 13.91 5.17
C TRP A 12 -4.25 14.19 3.68
N ASN A 13 -4.26 13.20 2.83
CA ASN A 13 -4.10 13.38 1.40
C ASN A 13 -5.48 13.60 0.76
N SER A 14 -5.79 14.84 0.41
CA SER A 14 -7.03 15.17 -0.30
C SER A 14 -6.72 15.67 -1.70
N PRO A 15 -7.52 15.28 -2.70
CA PRO A 15 -7.40 15.83 -4.05
C PRO A 15 -7.49 17.36 -4.00
N GLY A 16 -6.53 18.06 -4.64
CA GLY A 16 -6.52 19.51 -4.72
C GLY A 16 -5.72 20.24 -3.64
N LYS A 17 -5.04 19.53 -2.75
CA LYS A 17 -4.11 20.12 -1.78
C LYS A 17 -2.70 19.57 -1.97
N GLY A 18 -1.77 20.46 -2.37
CA GLY A 18 -0.36 20.09 -2.59
C GLY A 18 -0.14 19.18 -3.79
N SER A 19 1.03 18.58 -3.84
CA SER A 19 1.39 17.62 -4.89
C SER A 19 0.71 16.27 -4.67
N PRO A 20 0.27 15.57 -5.74
CA PRO A 20 -0.42 14.31 -5.63
C PRO A 20 0.49 13.19 -5.06
N THR A 21 -0.12 12.27 -4.32
CA THR A 21 0.51 10.99 -3.98
C THR A 21 0.63 10.10 -5.21
N ASN A 22 1.47 9.06 -5.11
CA ASN A 22 1.57 8.05 -6.15
C ASN A 22 0.24 7.31 -6.37
N VAL A 23 -0.54 7.10 -5.31
CA VAL A 23 -1.88 6.50 -5.38
C VAL A 23 -2.82 7.36 -6.21
N LEU A 24 -2.90 8.67 -5.92
CA LEU A 24 -3.75 9.59 -6.67
C LEU A 24 -3.29 9.73 -8.12
N HIS A 25 -1.98 9.77 -8.34
CA HIS A 25 -1.40 9.84 -9.69
C HIS A 25 -1.81 8.63 -10.52
N LEU A 26 -1.69 7.43 -9.95
CA LEU A 26 -2.08 6.18 -10.61
C LEU A 26 -3.58 6.14 -10.90
N ALA A 27 -4.41 6.50 -9.91
CA ALA A 27 -5.86 6.51 -10.06
C ALA A 27 -6.34 7.41 -11.22
N ARG A 28 -5.70 8.57 -11.38
CA ARG A 28 -5.97 9.50 -12.49
C ARG A 28 -5.49 9.01 -13.84
N GLY A 29 -4.54 8.07 -13.84
CA GLY A 29 -3.90 7.54 -15.03
C GLY A 29 -4.51 6.25 -15.57
N ILE A 30 -5.55 5.69 -14.98
CA ILE A 30 -6.17 4.46 -15.48
C ILE A 30 -6.90 4.72 -16.79
N LYS A 31 -6.59 3.92 -17.83
CA LYS A 31 -7.37 3.90 -19.08
C LYS A 31 -8.74 3.29 -18.83
N PRO A 32 -9.81 3.83 -19.44
CA PRO A 32 -11.14 3.19 -19.41
C PRO A 32 -11.17 1.81 -20.09
N VAL A 33 -10.39 1.63 -21.15
CA VAL A 33 -10.24 0.37 -21.87
C VAL A 33 -8.78 0.15 -22.24
N PHE A 34 -8.29 -1.05 -22.04
CA PHE A 34 -6.94 -1.47 -22.44
C PHE A 34 -6.96 -2.90 -22.93
N GLU A 35 -6.42 -3.16 -24.14
CA GLU A 35 -6.43 -4.49 -24.80
C GLU A 35 -7.85 -5.10 -24.84
N ASP A 36 -8.83 -4.30 -25.28
CA ASP A 36 -10.24 -4.65 -25.38
C ASP A 36 -10.89 -5.07 -24.03
N VAL A 37 -10.22 -4.79 -22.91
CA VAL A 37 -10.73 -5.04 -21.56
C VAL A 37 -11.09 -3.72 -20.89
N GLU A 38 -12.35 -3.60 -20.45
CA GLU A 38 -12.86 -2.47 -19.67
C GLU A 38 -12.14 -2.37 -18.31
N GLN A 39 -11.81 -1.17 -17.88
CA GLN A 39 -11.19 -0.88 -16.60
C GLN A 39 -12.01 0.15 -15.83
N VAL A 40 -12.29 -0.14 -14.56
CA VAL A 40 -12.97 0.79 -13.66
C VAL A 40 -12.11 1.07 -12.44
N ALA A 41 -12.05 2.33 -12.03
CA ALA A 41 -11.24 2.78 -10.92
C ALA A 41 -12.10 3.39 -9.81
N PHE A 42 -11.74 3.11 -8.56
CA PHE A 42 -12.28 3.76 -7.38
C PHE A 42 -11.14 4.34 -6.55
N TYR A 43 -11.22 5.63 -6.22
CA TYR A 43 -10.25 6.30 -5.40
C TYR A 43 -10.87 6.75 -4.07
N ASP A 44 -10.27 6.33 -2.97
CA ASP A 44 -10.60 6.76 -1.61
C ASP A 44 -9.46 7.64 -1.06
N TRP A 45 -9.77 8.88 -0.73
CA TRP A 45 -8.80 9.88 -0.28
C TRP A 45 -8.38 9.76 1.19
N GLY A 46 -8.63 8.64 1.82
CA GLY A 46 -8.18 8.40 3.18
C GLY A 46 -8.92 9.21 4.26
N VAL A 47 -8.67 8.83 5.51
CA VAL A 47 -9.35 9.38 6.70
C VAL A 47 -8.82 10.79 7.03
N GLY A 48 -9.69 11.71 7.43
CA GLY A 48 -9.29 13.01 8.00
C GLY A 48 -9.13 14.13 6.97
N ALA A 49 -9.56 13.96 5.72
CA ALA A 49 -9.59 15.03 4.72
C ALA A 49 -10.59 16.16 5.08
N ASP A 50 -11.63 15.88 5.85
CA ASP A 50 -12.61 16.86 6.31
C ASP A 50 -12.18 17.54 7.62
N ARG A 51 -12.10 18.88 7.61
CA ARG A 51 -11.71 19.71 8.77
C ARG A 51 -12.55 19.49 10.04
N LYS A 52 -13.77 19.00 9.91
CA LYS A 52 -14.68 18.74 11.05
C LYS A 52 -14.29 17.51 11.87
N THR A 53 -13.50 16.59 11.30
CA THR A 53 -13.01 15.37 11.97
C THR A 53 -11.72 15.63 12.77
N LEU A 54 -11.14 16.84 12.68
CA LEU A 54 -9.90 17.21 13.40
C LEU A 54 -10.08 17.22 14.93
N MET A 55 -11.27 17.47 15.44
CA MET A 55 -11.55 17.52 16.89
C MET A 55 -11.99 16.18 17.48
N GLY A 56 -12.30 15.19 16.64
CA GLY A 56 -12.79 13.86 17.04
C GLY A 56 -11.77 12.73 17.05
N GLY A 57 -10.48 13.03 16.88
CA GLY A 57 -9.43 12.00 16.82
C GLY A 57 -9.54 11.13 15.56
N ILE A 58 -8.40 10.80 14.97
CA ILE A 58 -8.34 9.80 13.88
C ILE A 58 -8.61 8.44 14.53
N SER A 59 -9.88 8.05 14.61
CA SER A 59 -10.29 6.78 15.20
C SER A 59 -10.16 5.67 14.15
N GLY A 60 -9.93 4.43 14.61
CA GLY A 60 -10.01 3.23 13.77
C GLY A 60 -11.32 3.12 12.97
N VAL A 61 -12.38 3.77 13.42
CA VAL A 61 -13.69 3.90 12.75
C VAL A 61 -13.57 4.45 11.30
N GLY A 62 -12.62 5.35 11.04
CA GLY A 62 -12.40 5.87 9.69
C GLY A 62 -11.80 4.84 8.73
N ILE A 63 -10.86 4.01 9.20
CA ILE A 63 -10.25 2.94 8.39
C ILE A 63 -11.29 1.86 8.09
N ASP A 64 -12.11 1.50 9.07
CA ASP A 64 -13.20 0.53 8.90
C ASP A 64 -14.19 0.99 7.83
N LYS A 65 -14.55 2.29 7.85
CA LYS A 65 -15.42 2.87 6.83
C LYS A 65 -14.80 2.76 5.44
N ASN A 66 -13.53 3.13 5.29
CA ASN A 66 -12.84 3.09 3.98
C ASN A 66 -12.76 1.66 3.44
N ILE A 67 -12.47 0.66 4.29
CA ILE A 67 -12.47 -0.76 3.88
C ILE A 67 -13.87 -1.16 3.37
N MET A 68 -14.93 -0.78 4.09
CA MET A 68 -16.31 -1.12 3.70
C MET A 68 -16.75 -0.37 2.44
N ASP A 69 -16.32 0.88 2.22
CA ASP A 69 -16.67 1.66 1.03
C ASP A 69 -15.98 1.09 -0.22
N CYS A 70 -14.69 0.74 -0.11
CA CYS A 70 -13.97 0.01 -1.16
C CYS A 70 -14.64 -1.33 -1.48
N TYR A 71 -14.98 -2.09 -0.45
CA TYR A 71 -15.65 -3.38 -0.62
C TYR A 71 -17.03 -3.23 -1.25
N ARG A 72 -17.81 -2.22 -0.86
CA ARG A 72 -19.11 -1.89 -1.46
C ARG A 72 -18.97 -1.58 -2.94
N PHE A 73 -17.97 -0.79 -3.32
CA PHE A 73 -17.71 -0.53 -4.73
C PHE A 73 -17.44 -1.82 -5.51
N ILE A 74 -16.63 -2.72 -4.95
CA ILE A 74 -16.37 -4.03 -5.56
C ILE A 74 -17.66 -4.83 -5.69
N VAL A 75 -18.47 -4.96 -4.62
CA VAL A 75 -19.74 -5.69 -4.63
C VAL A 75 -20.68 -5.23 -5.75
N HIS A 76 -20.77 -3.92 -5.98
CA HIS A 76 -21.66 -3.36 -7.00
C HIS A 76 -21.11 -3.48 -8.44
N ASN A 77 -19.80 -3.65 -8.60
CA ASN A 77 -19.17 -3.63 -9.93
C ASN A 77 -18.67 -5.01 -10.37
N PHE A 78 -18.40 -5.92 -9.45
CA PHE A 78 -17.77 -7.21 -9.75
C PHE A 78 -18.73 -8.18 -10.45
N ASN A 79 -18.20 -8.90 -11.44
CA ASN A 79 -18.76 -10.11 -12.02
C ASN A 79 -17.72 -11.23 -11.96
N VAL A 80 -18.16 -12.47 -11.95
CA VAL A 80 -17.25 -13.64 -11.99
C VAL A 80 -16.32 -13.53 -13.21
N GLY A 81 -15.04 -13.73 -12.98
CA GLY A 81 -13.99 -13.61 -13.99
C GLY A 81 -13.35 -12.20 -14.09
N ASP A 82 -13.84 -11.19 -13.35
CA ASP A 82 -13.17 -9.89 -13.28
C ASP A 82 -11.87 -9.96 -12.45
N GLN A 83 -10.90 -9.13 -12.79
CA GLN A 83 -9.61 -9.03 -12.12
C GLN A 83 -9.59 -7.85 -11.13
N LEU A 84 -9.04 -8.08 -9.95
CA LEU A 84 -8.93 -7.06 -8.90
C LEU A 84 -7.48 -6.58 -8.73
N PHE A 85 -7.30 -5.26 -8.78
CA PHE A 85 -6.05 -4.56 -8.51
C PHE A 85 -6.26 -3.62 -7.33
N LEU A 86 -5.51 -3.80 -6.26
CA LEU A 86 -5.63 -3.00 -5.03
C LEU A 86 -4.35 -2.20 -4.82
N PHE A 87 -4.46 -0.89 -4.62
CA PHE A 87 -3.33 -0.02 -4.37
C PHE A 87 -3.52 0.79 -3.11
N GLY A 88 -2.42 1.07 -2.41
CA GLY A 88 -2.51 1.94 -1.25
C GLY A 88 -1.18 2.52 -0.79
N PHE A 89 -1.26 3.69 -0.13
CA PHE A 89 -0.12 4.36 0.49
C PHE A 89 -0.34 4.54 1.99
N SER A 90 0.70 4.28 2.80
CA SER A 90 0.63 4.54 4.24
C SER A 90 -0.51 3.75 4.92
N ARG A 91 -1.46 4.42 5.57
CA ARG A 91 -2.68 3.80 6.11
C ARG A 91 -3.62 3.30 5.01
N GLY A 92 -3.60 3.92 3.83
CA GLY A 92 -4.29 3.37 2.66
C GLY A 92 -3.70 2.02 2.23
N ALA A 93 -2.38 1.84 2.30
CA ALA A 93 -1.77 0.52 2.07
C ALA A 93 -2.27 -0.52 3.08
N TYR A 94 -2.46 -0.12 4.34
CA TYR A 94 -3.11 -0.97 5.34
C TYR A 94 -4.57 -1.29 4.95
N THR A 95 -5.33 -0.30 4.46
CA THR A 95 -6.71 -0.50 3.95
C THR A 95 -6.74 -1.49 2.80
N ALA A 96 -5.87 -1.35 1.78
CA ALA A 96 -5.79 -2.27 0.64
C ALA A 96 -5.47 -3.71 1.07
N ARG A 97 -4.52 -3.89 2.00
CA ARG A 97 -4.16 -5.20 2.57
C ARG A 97 -5.32 -5.81 3.35
N SER A 98 -5.98 -5.01 4.19
CA SER A 98 -7.16 -5.44 4.97
C SER A 98 -8.34 -5.82 4.07
N LEU A 99 -8.54 -5.10 2.97
CA LEU A 99 -9.54 -5.42 1.96
C LEU A 99 -9.29 -6.80 1.34
N GLY A 100 -8.03 -7.15 1.06
CA GLY A 100 -7.65 -8.49 0.64
C GLY A 100 -7.99 -9.57 1.66
N GLY A 101 -7.75 -9.32 2.94
CA GLY A 101 -8.14 -10.19 4.05
C GLY A 101 -9.66 -10.32 4.18
N PHE A 102 -10.39 -9.22 4.02
CA PHE A 102 -11.85 -9.19 4.06
C PHE A 102 -12.47 -10.01 2.93
N ILE A 103 -11.99 -9.85 1.70
CA ILE A 103 -12.41 -10.67 0.54
C ILE A 103 -12.10 -12.14 0.79
N ARG A 104 -10.94 -12.47 1.35
CA ARG A 104 -10.60 -13.88 1.69
C ARG A 104 -11.56 -14.48 2.72
N ASN A 105 -11.98 -13.70 3.70
CA ASN A 105 -12.84 -14.16 4.77
C ASN A 105 -14.31 -14.31 4.32
N CYS A 106 -14.85 -13.30 3.65
CA CYS A 106 -16.28 -13.18 3.35
C CYS A 106 -16.65 -13.40 1.87
N GLY A 107 -15.65 -13.54 0.98
CA GLY A 107 -15.87 -13.53 -0.47
C GLY A 107 -16.22 -12.13 -0.98
N ILE A 108 -16.69 -12.05 -2.24
CA ILE A 108 -17.35 -10.87 -2.80
C ILE A 108 -18.84 -11.17 -2.85
N LEU A 109 -19.63 -10.40 -2.12
CA LEU A 109 -21.09 -10.63 -2.04
C LEU A 109 -21.73 -10.39 -3.40
N ARG A 110 -22.79 -11.14 -3.70
CA ARG A 110 -23.68 -10.82 -4.81
C ARG A 110 -24.42 -9.51 -4.52
N ARG A 111 -24.75 -8.74 -5.56
CA ARG A 111 -25.32 -7.38 -5.44
C ARG A 111 -26.61 -7.37 -4.61
N GLU A 112 -27.47 -8.35 -4.77
CA GLU A 112 -28.72 -8.51 -4.02
C GLU A 112 -28.47 -8.71 -2.51
N HIS A 113 -27.25 -9.06 -2.12
CA HIS A 113 -26.84 -9.25 -0.72
C HIS A 113 -25.98 -8.10 -0.18
N ALA A 114 -25.90 -6.97 -0.87
CA ALA A 114 -25.10 -5.81 -0.41
C ALA A 114 -25.49 -5.31 1.00
N GLY A 115 -26.75 -5.52 1.41
CA GLY A 115 -27.19 -5.23 2.78
C GLY A 115 -26.47 -6.04 3.87
N GLN A 116 -25.80 -7.15 3.50
CA GLN A 116 -25.00 -7.96 4.43
C GLN A 116 -23.56 -7.46 4.63
N ILE A 117 -23.13 -6.37 3.98
CA ILE A 117 -21.76 -5.82 4.12
C ILE A 117 -21.40 -5.54 5.58
N PRO A 118 -22.24 -4.89 6.41
CA PRO A 118 -21.91 -4.66 7.82
C PRO A 118 -21.72 -5.98 8.60
N ALA A 119 -22.57 -6.97 8.38
CA ALA A 119 -22.47 -8.28 9.04
C ALA A 119 -21.21 -9.05 8.58
N ALA A 120 -20.88 -8.99 7.30
CA ALA A 120 -19.65 -9.54 6.74
C ALA A 120 -18.42 -8.89 7.39
N TYR A 121 -18.41 -7.55 7.52
CA TYR A 121 -17.32 -6.84 8.12
C TYR A 121 -17.16 -7.16 9.61
N GLN A 122 -18.26 -7.27 10.36
CA GLN A 122 -18.23 -7.70 11.75
C GLN A 122 -17.66 -9.12 11.89
N MET A 123 -18.00 -10.04 10.97
CA MET A 123 -17.44 -11.40 10.95
C MET A 123 -15.92 -11.36 10.69
N TYR A 124 -15.48 -10.60 9.70
CA TYR A 124 -14.06 -10.40 9.41
C TYR A 124 -13.28 -9.83 10.62
N ARG A 125 -13.89 -8.90 11.35
CA ARG A 125 -13.29 -8.29 12.56
C ARG A 125 -13.15 -9.26 13.73
N LYS A 126 -13.95 -10.31 13.79
CA LYS A 126 -13.85 -11.33 14.83
C LYS A 126 -12.60 -12.18 14.61
N ARG A 127 -11.61 -12.05 15.51
CA ARG A 127 -10.33 -12.77 15.45
C ARG A 127 -10.36 -14.17 16.08
N SER A 128 -11.53 -14.76 16.23
CA SER A 128 -11.66 -16.10 16.76
C SER A 128 -11.35 -17.15 15.70
N LYS A 129 -10.89 -18.33 16.13
CA LYS A 129 -10.72 -19.47 15.22
C LYS A 129 -12.00 -19.82 14.48
N SER A 130 -13.16 -19.58 15.11
CA SER A 130 -14.51 -19.82 14.51
C SER A 130 -14.89 -18.81 13.43
N ALA A 131 -14.20 -17.66 13.34
CA ALA A 131 -14.36 -16.65 12.29
C ALA A 131 -13.22 -16.65 11.27
N SER A 132 -12.27 -17.59 11.35
CA SER A 132 -11.19 -17.72 10.36
C SER A 132 -11.76 -18.04 8.96
N PRO A 133 -11.03 -17.71 7.88
CA PRO A 133 -11.51 -17.91 6.51
C PRO A 133 -11.94 -19.34 6.17
N ASN A 134 -11.35 -20.33 6.83
CA ASN A 134 -11.64 -21.75 6.62
C ASN A 134 -12.65 -22.34 7.64
N ALA A 135 -13.11 -21.53 8.59
CA ALA A 135 -14.11 -21.97 9.56
C ALA A 135 -15.46 -22.26 8.87
N PRO A 136 -16.22 -23.26 9.37
CA PRO A 136 -17.52 -23.62 8.77
C PRO A 136 -18.48 -22.43 8.62
N GLY A 137 -18.49 -21.51 9.59
CA GLY A 137 -19.30 -20.29 9.53
C GLY A 137 -18.94 -19.36 8.38
N SER A 138 -17.64 -19.11 8.17
CA SER A 138 -17.14 -18.28 7.06
C SER A 138 -17.37 -18.92 5.70
N VAL A 139 -17.16 -20.25 5.60
CA VAL A 139 -17.46 -21.02 4.37
C VAL A 139 -18.96 -21.00 4.08
N GLY A 140 -19.80 -21.22 5.09
CA GLY A 140 -21.26 -21.17 4.95
C GLY A 140 -21.76 -19.78 4.53
N PHE A 141 -21.16 -18.73 5.09
CA PHE A 141 -21.47 -17.34 4.72
C PHE A 141 -21.15 -17.08 3.24
N ARG A 142 -19.96 -17.43 2.77
CA ARG A 142 -19.58 -17.26 1.36
C ARG A 142 -20.50 -18.06 0.41
N ARG A 143 -20.78 -19.33 0.72
CA ARG A 143 -21.70 -20.14 -0.09
C ARG A 143 -23.08 -19.53 -0.23
N ARG A 144 -23.57 -18.88 0.83
CA ARG A 144 -24.90 -18.27 0.84
C ARG A 144 -24.95 -16.92 0.13
N TYR A 145 -23.92 -16.06 0.31
CA TYR A 145 -24.01 -14.65 -0.04
C TYR A 145 -23.03 -14.20 -1.12
N ALA A 146 -21.89 -14.88 -1.30
CA ALA A 146 -20.87 -14.48 -2.24
C ALA A 146 -21.04 -15.11 -3.63
N TRP A 147 -20.40 -14.53 -4.63
CA TRP A 147 -20.31 -15.08 -5.97
C TRP A 147 -19.55 -16.41 -5.98
N GLU A 148 -18.43 -16.46 -5.28
CA GLU A 148 -17.52 -17.61 -5.24
C GLU A 148 -17.03 -17.86 -3.82
N ASN A 149 -16.63 -19.08 -3.54
CA ASN A 149 -16.02 -19.42 -2.25
C ASN A 149 -14.63 -18.80 -2.10
N ILE A 150 -13.89 -18.65 -3.18
CA ILE A 150 -12.57 -18.01 -3.24
C ILE A 150 -12.52 -17.18 -4.51
N THR A 151 -12.34 -15.87 -4.37
CA THR A 151 -12.10 -14.94 -5.48
C THR A 151 -10.65 -14.48 -5.41
N PRO A 152 -9.81 -14.76 -6.41
CA PRO A 152 -8.42 -14.32 -6.41
C PRO A 152 -8.32 -12.79 -6.59
N ILE A 153 -7.28 -12.22 -6.01
CA ILE A 153 -6.86 -10.83 -6.23
C ILE A 153 -5.61 -10.88 -7.10
N GLU A 154 -5.67 -10.24 -8.26
CA GLU A 154 -4.58 -10.26 -9.23
C GLU A 154 -3.35 -9.55 -8.68
N PHE A 155 -3.54 -8.35 -8.11
CA PHE A 155 -2.43 -7.50 -7.69
C PHE A 155 -2.75 -6.72 -6.41
N VAL A 156 -1.76 -6.63 -5.51
CA VAL A 156 -1.77 -5.67 -4.39
C VAL A 156 -0.49 -4.87 -4.39
N GLY A 157 -0.58 -3.57 -4.66
CA GLY A 157 0.52 -2.62 -4.64
C GLY A 157 0.48 -1.72 -3.41
N ALA A 158 1.54 -1.70 -2.62
CA ALA A 158 1.64 -0.93 -1.40
C ALA A 158 2.85 0.00 -1.42
N TRP A 159 2.67 1.28 -1.04
CA TRP A 159 3.77 2.18 -0.75
C TRP A 159 3.84 2.40 0.76
N ASP A 160 4.97 2.05 1.31
CA ASP A 160 5.41 2.28 2.68
C ASP A 160 4.29 2.10 3.72
N THR A 161 3.75 0.89 3.78
CA THR A 161 2.70 0.52 4.73
C THR A 161 3.16 0.79 6.15
N VAL A 162 2.45 1.64 6.88
CA VAL A 162 2.67 1.86 8.30
C VAL A 162 1.50 1.31 9.10
N GLY A 163 1.79 0.69 10.23
CA GLY A 163 0.78 0.16 11.13
C GLY A 163 -0.06 1.26 11.79
N SER A 164 -1.10 0.87 12.50
CA SER A 164 -1.98 1.79 13.24
C SER A 164 -1.26 2.61 14.33
N LEU A 165 -0.04 2.22 14.73
CA LEU A 165 0.80 2.93 15.70
C LEU A 165 1.36 4.27 15.17
N GLY A 166 1.28 4.56 13.88
CA GLY A 166 1.81 5.78 13.26
C GLY A 166 1.04 7.08 13.58
N ILE A 167 0.08 7.05 14.49
CA ILE A 167 -0.62 8.24 14.98
C ILE A 167 -0.12 8.57 16.38
N PRO A 168 0.37 9.80 16.64
CA PRO A 168 0.76 10.20 17.98
C PRO A 168 -0.37 10.00 18.99
N VAL A 169 -0.08 9.34 20.12
CA VAL A 169 -1.00 8.98 21.20
C VAL A 169 -1.93 10.12 21.67
N PRO A 170 -1.59 11.43 21.60
CA PRO A 170 -2.53 12.49 21.95
C PRO A 170 -3.80 12.55 21.10
N PHE A 171 -3.81 11.88 19.93
CA PHE A 171 -4.94 11.84 19.00
C PHE A 171 -5.74 10.52 19.05
N TRP A 172 -5.31 9.55 19.87
CA TRP A 172 -6.07 8.33 20.12
C TRP A 172 -6.94 8.56 21.37
N GLY A 173 -8.20 8.82 21.15
CA GLY A 173 -9.18 8.80 22.24
C GLY A 173 -9.27 7.38 22.81
N THR A 174 -8.94 7.26 24.06
CA THR A 174 -9.13 6.20 25.03
C THR A 174 -10.10 5.06 24.66
N LEU A 175 -9.65 3.82 24.96
CA LEU A 175 -10.42 2.57 25.07
C LEU A 175 -10.68 1.80 23.76
N GLY A 176 -9.92 0.73 23.54
CA GLY A 176 -10.15 -0.26 22.50
C GLY A 176 -8.93 -0.51 21.58
N GLU A 177 -7.78 0.08 21.83
CA GLU A 177 -6.62 0.14 20.92
C GLU A 177 -6.02 -1.20 20.53
N LYS A 178 -6.12 -2.24 21.36
CA LYS A 178 -5.61 -3.58 21.06
C LYS A 178 -6.41 -4.32 19.97
N GLU A 179 -7.63 -3.89 19.70
CA GLU A 179 -8.48 -4.51 18.68
C GLU A 179 -8.16 -4.05 17.24
N PHE A 180 -7.50 -2.88 17.10
CA PHE A 180 -7.15 -2.31 15.79
C PHE A 180 -5.77 -2.70 15.28
N LEU A 181 -4.95 -3.37 16.11
CA LEU A 181 -3.64 -3.88 15.70
C LEU A 181 -3.83 -5.13 14.84
N PHE A 182 -4.02 -4.95 13.55
CA PHE A 182 -3.81 -6.01 12.60
C PHE A 182 -2.30 -6.29 12.56
N HIS A 183 -1.88 -7.31 13.29
CA HIS A 183 -0.56 -7.91 13.14
C HIS A 183 -0.54 -8.95 12.01
N ASP A 184 -1.44 -8.84 11.03
CA ASP A 184 -1.43 -9.76 9.91
C ASP A 184 -0.35 -9.31 8.92
N THR A 185 0.88 -9.71 9.24
CA THR A 185 2.03 -9.58 8.35
C THR A 185 1.98 -10.59 7.21
N GLU A 186 1.13 -11.60 7.32
CA GLU A 186 0.97 -12.59 6.27
C GLU A 186 0.06 -12.08 5.13
N PRO A 187 0.55 -12.06 3.88
CA PRO A 187 -0.32 -11.76 2.76
C PRO A 187 -1.39 -12.81 2.59
N SER A 188 -2.61 -12.39 2.22
CA SER A 188 -3.73 -13.30 2.00
C SER A 188 -3.41 -14.28 0.87
N LYS A 189 -3.68 -15.58 1.05
CA LYS A 189 -3.44 -16.64 0.05
C LYS A 189 -4.22 -16.47 -1.27
N ILE A 190 -5.17 -15.55 -1.33
CA ILE A 190 -5.90 -15.25 -2.58
C ILE A 190 -5.20 -14.18 -3.43
N ILE A 191 -4.12 -13.55 -2.93
CA ILE A 191 -3.32 -12.57 -3.66
C ILE A 191 -2.32 -13.33 -4.52
N ARG A 192 -2.30 -13.04 -5.83
CA ARG A 192 -1.35 -13.63 -6.77
C ARG A 192 -0.02 -12.91 -6.77
N HIS A 193 -0.08 -11.57 -6.90
CA HIS A 193 1.09 -10.70 -6.98
C HIS A 193 1.00 -9.61 -5.91
N ALA A 194 2.03 -9.48 -5.09
CA ALA A 194 2.13 -8.46 -4.06
C ALA A 194 3.41 -7.64 -4.21
N ARG A 195 3.29 -6.31 -4.23
CA ARG A 195 4.41 -5.38 -4.38
C ARG A 195 4.40 -4.36 -3.26
N HIS A 196 5.55 -4.18 -2.61
CA HIS A 196 5.70 -3.23 -1.52
C HIS A 196 6.95 -2.36 -1.73
N ALA A 197 6.74 -1.10 -2.06
CA ALA A 197 7.80 -0.09 -2.09
C ALA A 197 8.01 0.46 -0.69
N VAL A 198 9.22 0.34 -0.13
CA VAL A 198 9.54 0.67 1.27
C VAL A 198 10.58 1.79 1.34
N ALA A 199 10.39 2.78 2.21
CA ALA A 199 11.31 3.90 2.41
C ALA A 199 12.52 3.51 3.27
N ILE A 200 13.74 3.85 2.84
CA ILE A 200 14.97 3.57 3.60
C ILE A 200 15.19 4.64 4.70
N ASP A 201 14.96 5.90 4.37
CA ASP A 201 15.44 7.04 5.17
C ASP A 201 14.39 7.60 6.15
N GLU A 202 13.23 6.94 6.29
CA GLU A 202 12.24 7.32 7.30
C GLU A 202 12.72 6.99 8.70
N VAL A 203 12.75 8.01 9.56
CA VAL A 203 13.32 7.90 10.92
C VAL A 203 12.32 8.19 12.03
N ARG A 204 11.06 8.50 11.70
CA ARG A 204 10.01 8.66 12.71
C ARG A 204 9.65 7.30 13.29
N GLU A 205 9.70 7.16 14.61
CA GLU A 205 9.37 5.92 15.31
C GLU A 205 7.96 5.43 15.00
N ASP A 206 7.01 6.38 14.92
CA ASP A 206 5.60 6.08 14.61
C ASP A 206 5.38 5.58 13.17
N PHE A 207 6.39 5.65 12.30
CA PHE A 207 6.33 5.25 10.88
C PHE A 207 7.13 4.00 10.58
N GLN A 208 7.18 3.05 11.52
CA GLN A 208 7.81 1.76 11.24
C GLN A 208 7.04 1.00 10.16
N PRO A 209 7.75 0.43 9.15
CA PRO A 209 7.08 -0.25 8.05
C PRO A 209 6.53 -1.60 8.52
N THR A 210 5.31 -1.90 8.13
CA THR A 210 4.71 -3.22 8.32
C THR A 210 5.00 -4.07 7.08
N LEU A 211 6.13 -4.76 7.09
CA LEU A 211 6.51 -5.67 6.01
C LEU A 211 5.57 -6.88 5.95
N TRP A 212 5.50 -7.52 4.80
CA TRP A 212 4.89 -8.84 4.66
C TRP A 212 5.91 -9.94 4.95
N ASP A 213 5.46 -10.99 5.58
CA ASP A 213 6.20 -12.24 5.65
C ASP A 213 6.17 -12.98 4.31
N LYS A 214 7.28 -13.59 3.92
CA LYS A 214 7.34 -14.36 2.67
C LYS A 214 6.41 -15.58 2.73
N LYS A 215 5.66 -15.80 1.64
CA LYS A 215 4.86 -17.01 1.43
C LYS A 215 5.21 -17.62 0.08
N PRO A 216 5.42 -18.96 0.02
CA PRO A 216 5.85 -19.63 -1.21
C PRO A 216 4.82 -19.53 -2.35
N ASP A 217 3.53 -19.42 -2.03
CA ASP A 217 2.43 -19.44 -3.00
C ASP A 217 2.07 -18.04 -3.55
N ILE A 218 2.83 -17.01 -3.21
CA ILE A 218 2.55 -15.62 -3.60
C ILE A 218 3.81 -15.02 -4.22
N ASP A 219 3.67 -14.46 -5.42
CA ASP A 219 4.74 -13.63 -6.01
C ASP A 219 4.82 -12.31 -5.25
N LEU A 220 5.66 -12.30 -4.21
CA LEU A 220 5.85 -11.17 -3.30
C LEU A 220 7.22 -10.54 -3.50
N GLN A 221 7.22 -9.26 -3.84
CA GLN A 221 8.43 -8.44 -3.87
C GLN A 221 8.28 -7.24 -2.93
N GLN A 222 9.27 -7.05 -2.06
CA GLN A 222 9.40 -5.90 -1.18
C GLN A 222 10.72 -5.22 -1.48
N VAL A 223 10.63 -4.03 -2.07
CA VAL A 223 11.77 -3.31 -2.61
C VAL A 223 11.97 -1.99 -1.85
N TRP A 224 13.20 -1.74 -1.43
CA TRP A 224 13.57 -0.55 -0.68
C TRP A 224 14.03 0.56 -1.60
N PHE A 225 13.51 1.77 -1.39
CA PHE A 225 13.79 2.97 -2.16
C PHE A 225 14.42 4.05 -1.29
N SER A 226 15.31 4.87 -1.86
CA SER A 226 15.84 6.05 -1.19
C SER A 226 14.73 7.03 -0.85
N GLY A 227 14.82 7.62 0.34
CA GLY A 227 13.91 8.66 0.77
C GLY A 227 13.08 8.29 1.99
N VAL A 228 12.38 9.31 2.52
CA VAL A 228 11.43 9.17 3.62
C VAL A 228 10.07 8.76 3.10
N HIS A 229 9.13 8.52 3.99
CA HIS A 229 7.76 8.07 3.71
C HIS A 229 7.11 8.68 2.46
N ASN A 230 7.09 10.01 2.39
CA ASN A 230 6.52 10.74 1.25
C ASN A 230 7.45 10.82 0.02
N ASN A 231 8.76 10.59 0.16
CA ASN A 231 9.63 10.39 -1.00
C ASN A 231 9.36 9.07 -1.72
N VAL A 232 8.72 8.11 -1.05
CA VAL A 232 8.32 6.83 -1.65
C VAL A 232 6.85 6.83 -2.06
N GLY A 233 5.97 7.42 -1.24
CA GLY A 233 4.54 7.46 -1.50
C GLY A 233 4.04 8.68 -2.29
N GLY A 234 4.90 9.65 -2.59
CA GLY A 234 4.53 10.92 -3.25
C GLY A 234 4.11 12.00 -2.26
N SER A 235 3.48 13.06 -2.76
CA SER A 235 3.00 14.27 -2.10
C SER A 235 4.04 15.38 -1.85
N TYR A 236 5.28 15.24 -2.26
CA TYR A 236 6.24 16.35 -2.31
C TYR A 236 6.28 16.96 -3.71
N ASP A 237 6.65 18.26 -3.78
CA ASP A 237 6.76 18.99 -5.06
C ASP A 237 7.90 18.44 -5.92
N ASP A 238 9.05 18.15 -5.30
CA ASP A 238 10.12 17.40 -5.96
C ASP A 238 9.76 15.90 -5.90
N ARG A 239 9.41 15.34 -7.05
CA ARG A 239 8.96 13.98 -7.21
C ARG A 239 10.05 13.01 -7.65
N GLY A 240 11.27 13.47 -7.92
CA GLY A 240 12.34 12.64 -8.49
C GLY A 240 12.48 11.29 -7.79
N LEU A 241 12.53 11.27 -6.46
CA LEU A 241 12.64 10.03 -5.69
C LEU A 241 11.34 9.20 -5.72
N SER A 242 10.16 9.83 -5.56
CA SER A 242 8.88 9.10 -5.53
C SER A 242 8.52 8.51 -6.88
N ASP A 243 8.96 9.12 -7.96
CA ASP A 243 8.72 8.64 -9.32
C ASP A 243 9.46 7.34 -9.63
N HIS A 244 10.55 7.01 -8.93
CA HIS A 244 11.15 5.66 -9.02
C HIS A 244 10.20 4.59 -8.48
N ALA A 245 9.62 4.79 -7.31
CA ALA A 245 8.67 3.86 -6.71
C ALA A 245 7.35 3.81 -7.49
N LEU A 246 6.93 4.94 -8.09
CA LEU A 246 5.76 5.00 -8.96
C LEU A 246 5.98 4.25 -10.26
N ARG A 247 7.11 4.47 -10.95
CA ARG A 247 7.44 3.78 -12.21
C ARG A 247 7.50 2.28 -11.99
N TRP A 248 8.20 1.82 -10.96
CA TRP A 248 8.28 0.41 -10.64
C TRP A 248 6.88 -0.20 -10.44
N MET A 249 6.00 0.45 -9.69
CA MET A 249 4.63 -0.05 -9.45
C MET A 249 3.77 -0.06 -10.71
N VAL A 250 3.95 0.95 -11.58
CA VAL A 250 3.29 0.99 -12.90
C VAL A 250 3.72 -0.18 -13.75
N ASP A 251 5.04 -0.43 -13.86
CA ASP A 251 5.58 -1.47 -14.70
C ASP A 251 5.13 -2.86 -14.23
N GLU A 252 5.13 -3.10 -12.92
CA GLU A 252 4.62 -4.34 -12.30
C GLU A 252 3.13 -4.56 -12.58
N ALA A 253 2.28 -3.54 -12.38
CA ALA A 253 0.85 -3.66 -12.63
C ALA A 253 0.52 -3.76 -14.14
N HIS A 254 1.28 -3.07 -14.97
CA HIS A 254 1.14 -3.09 -16.43
C HIS A 254 1.48 -4.47 -17.00
N SER A 255 2.50 -5.13 -16.50
CA SER A 255 2.88 -6.49 -16.91
C SER A 255 1.75 -7.52 -16.66
N LEU A 256 0.83 -7.21 -15.76
CA LEU A 256 -0.37 -8.00 -15.45
C LEU A 256 -1.62 -7.50 -16.18
N GLY A 257 -1.45 -6.59 -17.12
CA GLY A 257 -2.49 -6.12 -18.01
C GLY A 257 -3.18 -4.80 -17.61
N LEU A 258 -2.85 -4.18 -16.45
CA LEU A 258 -3.46 -2.90 -16.10
C LEU A 258 -2.96 -1.79 -17.03
N GLY A 259 -3.88 -1.12 -17.72
CA GLY A 259 -3.57 -0.10 -18.71
C GLY A 259 -3.59 1.32 -18.14
N PHE A 260 -2.62 2.13 -18.56
CA PHE A 260 -2.47 3.52 -18.12
C PHE A 260 -2.48 4.50 -19.28
N GLU A 261 -3.00 5.70 -19.04
CA GLU A 261 -3.01 6.81 -19.99
C GLU A 261 -1.60 7.34 -20.24
N LYS A 262 -1.27 7.57 -21.51
CA LYS A 262 0.06 8.06 -21.91
C LYS A 262 0.41 9.38 -21.21
N HIS A 263 -0.54 10.30 -21.12
CA HIS A 263 -0.30 11.60 -20.48
C HIS A 263 0.10 11.47 -19.00
N ALA A 264 -0.43 10.48 -18.28
CA ALA A 264 -0.04 10.20 -16.90
C ALA A 264 1.37 9.60 -16.83
N LEU A 265 1.68 8.65 -17.71
CA LEU A 265 3.01 8.03 -17.78
C LEU A 265 4.12 9.04 -18.15
N ASP A 266 3.84 9.98 -19.05
CA ASP A 266 4.79 11.00 -19.51
C ASP A 266 5.19 11.99 -18.40
N THR A 267 4.40 12.09 -17.34
CA THR A 267 4.72 12.96 -16.18
C THR A 267 5.60 12.27 -15.14
N ILE A 268 5.82 10.96 -15.24
CA ILE A 268 6.68 10.19 -14.33
C ILE A 268 8.13 10.38 -14.78
N LYS A 269 8.90 11.11 -13.98
CA LYS A 269 10.30 11.47 -14.27
C LYS A 269 11.22 11.07 -13.11
N PRO A 270 11.60 9.78 -13.02
CA PRO A 270 12.45 9.31 -11.95
C PRO A 270 13.82 9.97 -11.98
N ASP A 271 14.26 10.48 -10.84
CA ASP A 271 15.60 11.06 -10.67
C ASP A 271 16.17 10.65 -9.30
N HIS A 272 17.24 9.84 -9.30
CA HIS A 272 17.91 9.42 -8.07
C HIS A 272 18.61 10.58 -7.34
N ARG A 273 18.79 11.74 -8.01
CA ARG A 273 19.32 12.98 -7.44
C ARG A 273 18.22 13.85 -6.83
N GLY A 274 16.97 13.48 -6.98
CA GLY A 274 15.82 14.17 -6.40
C GLY A 274 16.00 14.46 -4.90
N LYS A 275 15.31 15.48 -4.43
CA LYS A 275 15.46 16.00 -3.06
C LYS A 275 15.03 15.00 -2.00
N LEU A 276 15.95 14.68 -1.09
CA LEU A 276 15.64 13.94 0.14
C LEU A 276 15.11 14.91 1.19
N TYR A 277 13.82 14.81 1.50
CA TYR A 277 13.17 15.67 2.47
C TYR A 277 13.43 15.22 3.91
N ASN A 278 13.31 16.16 4.86
CA ASN A 278 13.29 15.84 6.28
C ASN A 278 11.85 15.60 6.74
N SER A 279 11.52 14.36 7.12
CA SER A 279 10.18 13.99 7.62
C SER A 279 9.92 14.42 9.07
N ARG A 280 10.98 14.70 9.85
CA ARG A 280 10.86 15.12 11.26
C ARG A 280 10.61 16.63 11.36
N ARG A 281 9.34 17.03 11.26
CA ARG A 281 8.90 18.43 11.43
C ARG A 281 7.77 18.50 12.47
N GLY A 282 7.57 19.67 13.07
CA GLY A 282 6.53 19.90 14.07
C GLY A 282 6.67 18.95 15.26
N ILE A 283 5.57 18.29 15.65
CA ILE A 283 5.51 17.39 16.82
C ILE A 283 6.49 16.22 16.75
N TYR A 284 6.89 15.79 15.55
CA TYR A 284 7.85 14.69 15.38
C TYR A 284 9.30 15.08 15.75
N MET A 285 9.59 16.37 15.93
CA MET A 285 10.94 16.79 16.37
C MET A 285 11.24 16.34 17.79
N ALA A 286 10.22 16.29 18.66
CA ALA A 286 10.35 15.87 20.07
C ALA A 286 10.27 14.35 20.27
N ARG A 287 9.96 13.56 19.20
CA ARG A 287 9.83 12.11 19.30
C ARG A 287 11.15 11.38 19.03
N SER A 288 11.21 10.15 19.50
CA SER A 288 12.35 9.25 19.27
C SER A 288 12.59 9.02 17.78
N LYS A 289 13.85 8.76 17.44
CA LYS A 289 14.27 8.30 16.12
C LYS A 289 14.34 6.79 16.11
N HIS A 290 13.77 6.20 15.09
CA HIS A 290 13.95 4.79 14.78
C HIS A 290 14.67 4.64 13.46
N GLN A 291 15.69 3.79 13.43
CA GLN A 291 16.41 3.48 12.21
C GLN A 291 15.88 2.20 11.61
N ARG A 292 15.45 2.26 10.36
CA ARG A 292 14.96 1.08 9.65
C ARG A 292 16.10 0.12 9.34
N THR A 293 15.79 -1.16 9.24
CA THR A 293 16.71 -2.21 8.81
C THR A 293 16.25 -2.71 7.44
N ILE A 294 17.12 -2.59 6.43
CA ILE A 294 16.84 -3.09 5.07
C ILE A 294 16.84 -4.62 5.10
N ARG A 295 15.78 -5.22 4.56
CA ARG A 295 15.64 -6.67 4.40
C ARG A 295 15.14 -6.99 3.00
N GLY A 296 15.92 -7.74 2.21
CA GLY A 296 15.61 -8.07 0.82
C GLY A 296 16.14 -7.06 -0.18
N ALA A 297 15.47 -6.95 -1.32
CA ALA A 297 15.93 -6.18 -2.47
C ALA A 297 15.91 -4.66 -2.24
N ILE A 298 16.88 -3.96 -2.83
CA ILE A 298 16.85 -2.51 -2.99
C ILE A 298 16.61 -2.16 -4.47
N HIS A 299 16.02 -0.99 -4.73
CA HIS A 299 15.88 -0.51 -6.10
C HIS A 299 17.21 -0.01 -6.66
N GLU A 300 17.45 -0.16 -7.99
CA GLU A 300 18.69 0.29 -8.62
C GLU A 300 19.01 1.77 -8.40
N SER A 301 17.98 2.62 -8.26
CA SER A 301 18.16 4.06 -7.97
C SER A 301 18.86 4.32 -6.64
N VAL A 302 18.74 3.40 -5.67
CA VAL A 302 19.43 3.47 -4.38
C VAL A 302 20.94 3.31 -4.57
N LYS A 303 21.34 2.31 -5.37
CA LYS A 303 22.75 2.08 -5.74
C LYS A 303 23.33 3.31 -6.46
N ARG A 304 22.60 3.84 -7.45
CA ARG A 304 23.02 5.05 -8.19
C ARG A 304 23.17 6.26 -7.27
N ARG A 305 22.19 6.53 -6.40
CA ARG A 305 22.26 7.63 -5.42
C ARG A 305 23.44 7.50 -4.47
N TRP A 306 23.74 6.28 -4.03
CA TRP A 306 24.90 6.00 -3.19
C TRP A 306 26.21 6.22 -3.92
N GLN A 307 26.35 5.71 -5.15
CA GLN A 307 27.57 5.84 -5.96
C GLN A 307 27.89 7.30 -6.32
N ASP A 308 26.86 8.10 -6.61
CA ASP A 308 26.98 9.53 -6.89
C ASP A 308 27.16 10.37 -5.60
N ASP A 309 27.08 9.74 -4.43
CA ASP A 309 27.09 10.38 -3.10
C ASP A 309 26.23 11.64 -2.99
N VAL A 310 25.03 11.61 -3.60
CA VAL A 310 24.12 12.75 -3.70
C VAL A 310 23.86 13.36 -2.33
N ASP A 311 24.20 14.63 -2.15
CA ASP A 311 24.05 15.36 -0.87
C ASP A 311 24.75 14.67 0.33
N GLY A 312 25.86 13.96 0.10
CA GLY A 312 26.56 13.19 1.12
C GLY A 312 25.76 11.96 1.60
N TYR A 313 25.04 11.31 0.70
CA TYR A 313 24.16 10.17 1.02
C TYR A 313 24.91 9.03 1.70
N GLN A 314 26.16 8.77 1.30
CA GLN A 314 26.98 7.74 1.92
C GLN A 314 27.20 7.99 3.42
N SER A 315 27.34 9.25 3.83
CA SER A 315 27.52 9.62 5.23
C SER A 315 26.20 9.63 6.03
N ARG A 316 25.07 9.91 5.37
CA ARG A 316 23.76 10.13 5.99
C ARG A 316 22.90 8.87 6.10
N CYS A 317 22.93 7.99 5.10
CA CYS A 317 22.10 6.81 5.04
C CYS A 317 22.70 5.66 5.85
N LYS A 318 22.46 5.66 7.16
CA LYS A 318 22.95 4.60 8.05
C LYS A 318 22.41 3.20 7.74
N PRO A 319 21.10 3.01 7.35
CA PRO A 319 20.58 1.68 7.00
C PRO A 319 21.33 1.04 5.84
N LEU A 320 21.59 1.79 4.77
CA LEU A 320 22.29 1.25 3.61
C LEU A 320 23.77 0.99 3.91
N ARG A 321 24.41 1.87 4.70
CA ARG A 321 25.79 1.62 5.15
C ARG A 321 25.89 0.34 5.97
N ALA A 322 24.96 0.11 6.90
CA ALA A 322 24.91 -1.12 7.70
C ALA A 322 24.74 -2.37 6.82
N LEU A 323 23.86 -2.32 5.83
CA LEU A 323 23.69 -3.38 4.84
C LEU A 323 24.98 -3.64 4.07
N LEU A 324 25.61 -2.60 3.49
CA LEU A 324 26.86 -2.73 2.75
C LEU A 324 27.98 -3.30 3.62
N THR A 325 28.14 -2.81 4.84
CA THR A 325 29.14 -3.36 5.77
C THR A 325 28.90 -4.85 6.06
N SER A 326 27.64 -5.27 6.18
CA SER A 326 27.30 -6.69 6.47
C SER A 326 27.64 -7.65 5.32
N VAL A 327 27.75 -7.14 4.09
CA VAL A 327 28.14 -7.91 2.91
C VAL A 327 29.56 -7.63 2.43
N GLY A 328 30.38 -6.94 3.25
CA GLY A 328 31.77 -6.61 2.91
C GLY A 328 31.90 -5.50 1.86
N ASN A 329 30.93 -4.59 1.75
CA ASN A 329 30.81 -3.55 0.73
C ASN A 329 30.71 -4.08 -0.72
N ASP A 330 30.29 -5.31 -0.87
CA ASP A 330 30.12 -5.97 -2.16
C ASP A 330 28.66 -5.84 -2.63
N TRP A 331 28.45 -5.03 -3.69
CA TRP A 331 27.15 -4.80 -4.30
C TRP A 331 26.56 -6.03 -4.98
N ASP A 332 27.38 -6.97 -5.43
CA ASP A 332 26.91 -8.18 -6.12
C ASP A 332 26.23 -9.16 -5.14
N ARG A 333 26.43 -8.94 -3.82
CA ARG A 333 25.78 -9.71 -2.76
C ARG A 333 24.45 -9.09 -2.31
N ILE A 334 24.02 -7.97 -2.89
CA ILE A 334 22.78 -7.29 -2.60
C ILE A 334 21.81 -7.53 -3.75
N GLU A 335 20.62 -8.01 -3.44
CA GLU A 335 19.54 -8.15 -4.43
C GLU A 335 19.09 -6.77 -4.90
N ILE A 336 19.19 -6.52 -6.23
CA ILE A 336 18.83 -5.24 -6.83
C ILE A 336 17.64 -5.44 -7.76
N ALA A 337 16.54 -4.72 -7.50
CA ALA A 337 15.36 -4.67 -8.35
C ALA A 337 15.44 -3.49 -9.33
N GLY A 338 14.76 -3.60 -10.49
CA GLY A 338 14.68 -2.52 -11.47
C GLY A 338 15.85 -2.42 -12.44
N THR A 339 16.79 -3.37 -12.43
CA THR A 339 17.82 -3.48 -13.47
C THR A 339 17.14 -3.97 -14.75
N GLY A 340 16.76 -3.00 -15.61
CA GLY A 340 16.03 -3.16 -16.85
C GLY A 340 16.32 -4.45 -17.64
N THR A 341 15.52 -5.46 -17.35
CA THR A 341 15.18 -6.49 -18.34
C THR A 341 13.70 -6.29 -18.65
N SER A 342 13.41 -5.35 -19.57
CA SER A 342 12.21 -5.48 -20.41
C SER A 342 12.25 -6.89 -21.00
N ARG A 343 11.44 -7.78 -20.43
CA ARG A 343 11.06 -9.02 -21.10
C ARG A 343 9.94 -8.77 -22.06
#